data_16671e1869d505a17fae688201b23fc9
#
_entry.id   16671e1869d505a17fae688201b23fc9
#
_cell.length_a   1.000
_cell.length_b   1.000
_cell.length_c   1.000
_cell.angle_alpha   90.00
_cell.angle_beta   90.00
_cell.angle_gamma   90.00
#
_symmetry.space_group_name_H-M   'P 1'
#
loop_
_entity.id
_entity.type
_entity.pdbx_description
1 polymer ?
#
loop_
_entity_poly.entity_id
_entity_poly.type
_entity_poly.pdbx_seq_one_letter_code
_entity_poly.pdbx_strand_id
1 'polypeptide(L)'
;MSNLSVNKHKTHHKDEISHMTMPMRERIKAGQLFTDMCEGLPEERLRGKELMYEYNHSRPSEVEKRKSLIKSMFGSTGENAWIEPPIYFSYGTNIHIGDNFYANFNFTIVDDYTVTIGDNVLIAPNVTLSVTGHPVHHELRQAGEMYSFPITIGNNVWIGSNVVINPGITIGNNTVIGAGSVVTKDIPSNVVAAGVPCRVIREINDRDKEYYYKDRKVERSLCHQA
;
A
#
# COMPACT_ATOMS: atom_id res chain seq x y z
N MET A 1 47.84 66.56 20.73
CA MET A 1 48.38 65.21 20.35
C MET A 1 47.28 64.26 20.42
N SER A 2 46.67 64.01 19.28
CA SER A 2 45.43 63.26 19.09
C SER A 2 45.75 61.90 18.47
N ASN A 3 45.46 60.83 19.17
CA ASN A 3 45.51 59.47 18.62
C ASN A 3 44.18 59.06 18.03
N LEU A 4 44.16 58.96 16.73
CA LEU A 4 43.08 58.39 15.97
C LEU A 4 43.13 56.82 16.04
N SER A 5 42.19 56.24 16.69
CA SER A 5 41.94 54.79 16.70
C SER A 5 41.15 54.40 15.47
N VAL A 6 41.73 53.60 14.58
CA VAL A 6 41.10 53.08 13.39
C VAL A 6 40.32 51.82 13.81
N ASN A 7 38.99 51.90 13.76
CA ASN A 7 38.09 50.77 13.95
C ASN A 7 38.09 49.92 12.66
N LYS A 8 38.68 48.72 12.72
CA LYS A 8 38.56 47.69 11.68
C LYS A 8 37.19 46.99 11.85
N HIS A 9 36.25 47.30 10.98
CA HIS A 9 35.04 46.50 10.80
C HIS A 9 35.42 45.13 10.22
N LYS A 10 35.34 44.10 11.05
CA LYS A 10 35.30 42.71 10.58
C LYS A 10 33.92 42.46 10.04
N THR A 11 33.81 42.40 8.73
CA THR A 11 32.64 41.81 8.04
C THR A 11 32.65 40.32 8.30
N HIS A 12 31.76 39.86 9.17
CA HIS A 12 31.43 38.44 9.24
C HIS A 12 30.58 38.13 8.01
N HIS A 13 31.17 37.49 6.99
CA HIS A 13 30.45 36.69 6.04
C HIS A 13 29.85 35.55 6.85
N LYS A 14 28.53 35.63 7.10
CA LYS A 14 27.75 34.49 7.43
C LYS A 14 27.64 33.68 6.14
N ASP A 15 28.36 32.59 6.07
CA ASP A 15 28.11 31.52 5.14
C ASP A 15 26.71 30.99 5.47
N GLU A 16 25.68 31.46 4.76
CA GLU A 16 24.39 30.84 4.69
C GLU A 16 24.60 29.52 3.96
N ILE A 17 24.95 28.46 4.70
CA ILE A 17 24.78 27.09 4.24
C ILE A 17 23.27 26.92 4.09
N SER A 18 22.81 27.08 2.85
CA SER A 18 21.50 26.66 2.44
C SER A 18 21.38 25.17 2.77
N HIS A 19 20.76 24.84 3.90
CA HIS A 19 20.31 23.49 4.17
C HIS A 19 19.22 23.19 3.11
N MET A 20 19.62 22.65 1.97
CA MET A 20 18.69 22.03 1.05
C MET A 20 18.02 20.91 1.85
N THR A 21 16.80 21.16 2.30
CA THR A 21 15.99 20.14 2.95
C THR A 21 15.72 19.03 1.95
N MET A 22 16.00 17.79 2.35
CA MET A 22 15.74 16.60 1.50
C MET A 22 14.29 16.63 1.02
N PRO A 23 14.03 16.45 -0.30
CA PRO A 23 12.67 16.41 -0.82
C PRO A 23 11.81 15.35 -0.13
N MET A 24 10.50 15.58 -0.01
CA MET A 24 9.59 14.68 0.73
C MET A 24 9.59 13.25 0.17
N ARG A 25 9.63 13.09 -1.15
CA ARG A 25 9.75 11.76 -1.79
C ARG A 25 11.04 11.02 -1.39
N GLU A 26 12.16 11.72 -1.25
CA GLU A 26 13.41 11.12 -0.79
C GLU A 26 13.39 10.82 0.71
N ARG A 27 12.73 11.66 1.52
CA ARG A 27 12.49 11.37 2.94
C ARG A 27 11.65 10.10 3.14
N ILE A 28 10.58 9.94 2.36
CA ILE A 28 9.75 8.73 2.37
C ILE A 28 10.60 7.50 2.05
N LYS A 29 11.38 7.55 0.97
CA LYS A 29 12.28 6.44 0.57
C LYS A 29 13.32 6.10 1.64
N ALA A 30 13.81 7.12 2.34
CA ALA A 30 14.78 6.96 3.43
C ALA A 30 14.14 6.52 4.76
N GLY A 31 12.82 6.31 4.82
CA GLY A 31 12.09 5.97 6.06
C GLY A 31 12.08 7.08 7.10
N GLN A 32 12.28 8.33 6.69
CA GLN A 32 12.26 9.50 7.56
C GLN A 32 10.83 10.04 7.72
N LEU A 33 10.62 10.82 8.77
CA LEU A 33 9.37 11.57 8.94
C LEU A 33 9.17 12.57 7.80
N PHE A 34 7.96 12.66 7.30
CA PHE A 34 7.56 13.53 6.19
C PHE A 34 6.16 14.12 6.42
N THR A 35 5.75 15.06 5.57
CA THR A 35 4.38 15.55 5.44
C THR A 35 3.93 15.45 3.98
N ASP A 36 2.66 15.21 3.76
CA ASP A 36 2.06 15.10 2.43
C ASP A 36 1.38 16.41 1.95
N MET A 37 1.66 17.52 2.64
CA MET A 37 1.00 18.81 2.41
C MET A 37 1.79 19.78 1.51
N CYS A 38 2.88 19.33 0.89
CA CYS A 38 3.76 20.18 0.07
C CYS A 38 4.37 19.41 -1.11
N GLU A 39 5.18 20.09 -1.92
CA GLU A 39 6.00 19.56 -3.03
C GLU A 39 5.21 18.79 -4.10
N GLY A 40 3.99 19.24 -4.43
CA GLY A 40 3.13 18.60 -5.43
C GLY A 40 2.39 17.34 -4.97
N LEU A 41 2.62 16.87 -3.74
CA LEU A 41 1.92 15.71 -3.19
C LEU A 41 0.40 15.91 -3.08
N PRO A 42 -0.13 17.08 -2.69
CA PRO A 42 -1.58 17.33 -2.70
C PRO A 42 -2.19 17.21 -4.10
N GLU A 43 -1.53 17.71 -5.14
CA GLU A 43 -1.98 17.68 -6.53
C GLU A 43 -1.97 16.25 -7.08
N GLU A 44 -0.92 15.47 -6.81
CA GLU A 44 -0.87 14.05 -7.18
C GLU A 44 -2.01 13.25 -6.51
N ARG A 45 -2.25 13.48 -5.23
CA ARG A 45 -3.35 12.86 -4.48
C ARG A 45 -4.71 13.26 -5.03
N LEU A 46 -4.91 14.53 -5.41
CA LEU A 46 -6.15 14.98 -6.03
C LEU A 46 -6.41 14.24 -7.34
N ARG A 47 -5.39 14.13 -8.21
CA ARG A 47 -5.50 13.36 -9.45
C ARG A 47 -5.91 11.90 -9.22
N GLY A 48 -5.31 11.23 -8.23
CA GLY A 48 -5.69 9.87 -7.86
C GLY A 48 -7.16 9.78 -7.44
N LYS A 49 -7.61 10.72 -6.61
CA LYS A 49 -9.00 10.77 -6.12
C LYS A 49 -10.02 11.03 -7.22
N GLU A 50 -9.70 11.84 -8.23
CA GLU A 50 -10.59 12.07 -9.38
C GLU A 50 -10.76 10.77 -10.20
N LEU A 51 -9.69 10.05 -10.50
CA LEU A 51 -9.76 8.75 -11.18
C LEU A 51 -10.53 7.71 -10.36
N MET A 52 -10.31 7.65 -9.06
CA MET A 52 -11.03 6.79 -8.14
C MET A 52 -12.53 7.11 -8.11
N TYR A 53 -12.89 8.40 -8.08
CA TYR A 53 -14.28 8.84 -8.15
C TYR A 53 -14.95 8.35 -9.45
N GLU A 54 -14.29 8.55 -10.59
CA GLU A 54 -14.80 8.11 -11.88
C GLU A 54 -14.98 6.58 -11.94
N TYR A 55 -14.02 5.81 -11.40
CA TYR A 55 -14.11 4.37 -11.33
C TYR A 55 -15.29 3.91 -10.47
N ASN A 56 -15.38 4.44 -9.26
CA ASN A 56 -16.41 4.04 -8.30
C ASN A 56 -17.85 4.38 -8.76
N HIS A 57 -18.01 5.39 -9.63
CA HIS A 57 -19.31 5.80 -10.17
C HIS A 57 -19.58 5.23 -11.59
N SER A 58 -18.68 4.41 -12.12
CA SER A 58 -18.89 3.74 -13.41
C SER A 58 -20.00 2.69 -13.32
N ARG A 59 -20.77 2.54 -14.42
CA ARG A 59 -21.82 1.51 -14.48
C ARG A 59 -21.19 0.10 -14.55
N PRO A 60 -21.82 -0.92 -13.94
CA PRO A 60 -21.34 -2.32 -14.05
C PRO A 60 -21.18 -2.81 -15.49
N SER A 61 -22.00 -2.30 -16.41
CA SER A 61 -21.93 -2.64 -17.84
C SER A 61 -20.79 -1.98 -18.62
N GLU A 62 -20.10 -0.96 -18.04
CA GLU A 62 -18.99 -0.24 -18.68
C GLU A 62 -17.66 -0.97 -18.48
N VAL A 63 -17.59 -2.25 -18.85
CA VAL A 63 -16.45 -3.15 -18.57
C VAL A 63 -15.13 -2.60 -19.14
N GLU A 64 -15.12 -2.18 -20.40
CA GLU A 64 -13.90 -1.69 -21.05
C GLU A 64 -13.43 -0.34 -20.45
N LYS A 65 -14.36 0.53 -20.07
CA LYS A 65 -14.06 1.75 -19.34
C LYS A 65 -13.40 1.43 -18.00
N ARG A 66 -13.94 0.48 -17.23
CA ARG A 66 -13.37 0.04 -15.95
C ARG A 66 -11.96 -0.51 -16.11
N LYS A 67 -11.70 -1.36 -17.11
CA LYS A 67 -10.36 -1.87 -17.41
C LYS A 67 -9.37 -0.74 -17.73
N SER A 68 -9.79 0.24 -18.53
CA SER A 68 -8.98 1.41 -18.84
C SER A 68 -8.66 2.25 -17.61
N LEU A 69 -9.66 2.48 -16.76
CA LEU A 69 -9.48 3.25 -15.51
C LEU A 69 -8.53 2.53 -14.54
N ILE A 70 -8.63 1.20 -14.38
CA ILE A 70 -7.69 0.42 -13.56
C ILE A 70 -6.25 0.66 -14.02
N LYS A 71 -5.98 0.60 -15.34
CA LYS A 71 -4.65 0.88 -15.90
C LYS A 71 -4.19 2.33 -15.68
N SER A 72 -5.12 3.28 -15.59
CA SER A 72 -4.82 4.70 -15.39
C SER A 72 -4.65 5.11 -13.93
N MET A 73 -5.29 4.39 -13.00
CA MET A 73 -5.25 4.68 -11.58
C MET A 73 -3.93 4.31 -10.93
N PHE A 74 -3.31 3.20 -11.36
CA PHE A 74 -2.16 2.61 -10.67
C PHE A 74 -0.83 2.88 -11.37
N GLY A 75 0.26 2.75 -10.61
CA GLY A 75 1.62 2.86 -11.13
C GLY A 75 1.95 1.78 -12.18
N SER A 76 1.44 0.56 -11.95
CA SER A 76 1.43 -0.52 -12.93
C SER A 76 0.35 -1.56 -12.62
N THR A 77 -0.19 -2.19 -13.67
CA THR A 77 -1.10 -3.32 -13.57
C THR A 77 -0.72 -4.38 -14.59
N GLY A 78 -0.74 -5.64 -14.16
CA GLY A 78 -0.64 -6.79 -15.04
C GLY A 78 -1.93 -7.03 -15.85
N GLU A 79 -1.96 -8.15 -16.55
CA GLU A 79 -3.12 -8.56 -17.32
C GLU A 79 -4.23 -9.13 -16.40
N ASN A 80 -5.49 -8.99 -16.85
CA ASN A 80 -6.66 -9.53 -16.16
C ASN A 80 -6.88 -9.02 -14.72
N ALA A 81 -6.39 -7.83 -14.39
CA ALA A 81 -6.70 -7.21 -13.11
C ALA A 81 -8.18 -6.76 -13.06
N TRP A 82 -8.90 -7.14 -11.99
CA TRP A 82 -10.28 -6.72 -11.77
C TRP A 82 -10.52 -6.31 -10.32
N ILE A 83 -11.27 -5.24 -10.14
CA ILE A 83 -11.59 -4.68 -8.82
C ILE A 83 -13.08 -4.40 -8.77
N GLU A 84 -13.78 -4.94 -7.76
CA GLU A 84 -15.17 -4.56 -7.53
C GLU A 84 -15.23 -3.20 -6.80
N PRO A 85 -15.95 -2.23 -7.36
CA PRO A 85 -16.11 -0.94 -6.67
C PRO A 85 -17.04 -1.07 -5.44
N PRO A 86 -16.86 -0.18 -4.43
CA PRO A 86 -15.88 0.90 -4.42
C PRO A 86 -14.48 0.44 -4.00
N ILE A 87 -13.48 1.12 -4.53
CA ILE A 87 -12.10 1.07 -4.05
C ILE A 87 -11.69 2.43 -3.49
N TYR A 88 -10.75 2.45 -2.52
CA TYR A 88 -10.22 3.68 -1.94
C TYR A 88 -8.70 3.66 -1.90
N PHE A 89 -8.06 4.75 -2.35
CA PHE A 89 -6.61 4.92 -2.26
C PHE A 89 -6.23 6.40 -2.14
N SER A 90 -4.97 6.68 -1.80
CA SER A 90 -4.46 8.05 -1.66
C SER A 90 -4.01 8.60 -3.01
N TYR A 91 -3.01 7.99 -3.63
CA TYR A 91 -2.35 8.45 -4.87
C TYR A 91 -2.64 7.54 -6.06
N GLY A 92 -2.66 6.24 -5.85
CA GLY A 92 -2.76 5.20 -6.87
C GLY A 92 -1.42 4.91 -7.57
N THR A 93 -0.65 5.94 -7.90
CA THR A 93 0.63 5.81 -8.62
C THR A 93 1.70 5.02 -7.87
N ASN A 94 1.56 4.83 -6.56
CA ASN A 94 2.46 4.03 -5.74
C ASN A 94 2.04 2.54 -5.65
N ILE A 95 0.94 2.16 -6.31
CA ILE A 95 0.40 0.81 -6.28
C ILE A 95 0.82 0.07 -7.55
N HIS A 96 1.42 -1.11 -7.39
CA HIS A 96 1.87 -1.99 -8.47
C HIS A 96 1.23 -3.36 -8.30
N ILE A 97 0.50 -3.80 -9.32
CA ILE A 97 -0.33 -5.01 -9.29
C ILE A 97 0.13 -5.95 -10.41
N GLY A 98 0.30 -7.23 -10.10
CA GLY A 98 0.63 -8.28 -11.06
C GLY A 98 -0.56 -8.81 -11.86
N ASP A 99 -0.36 -9.94 -12.53
CA ASP A 99 -1.35 -10.57 -13.38
C ASP A 99 -2.47 -11.27 -12.58
N ASN A 100 -3.67 -11.36 -13.18
CA ASN A 100 -4.82 -12.10 -12.64
C ASN A 100 -5.20 -11.66 -11.21
N PHE A 101 -5.09 -10.40 -10.93
CA PHE A 101 -5.47 -9.81 -9.64
C PHE A 101 -6.98 -9.65 -9.55
N TYR A 102 -7.55 -10.03 -8.41
CA TYR A 102 -8.94 -9.75 -8.08
C TYR A 102 -9.07 -9.11 -6.71
N ALA A 103 -9.77 -7.99 -6.62
CA ALA A 103 -10.19 -7.40 -5.35
C ALA A 103 -11.71 -7.23 -5.28
N ASN A 104 -12.26 -7.61 -4.14
CA ASN A 104 -13.68 -7.44 -3.82
C ASN A 104 -13.94 -6.04 -3.23
N PHE A 105 -15.19 -5.75 -2.86
CA PHE A 105 -15.68 -4.44 -2.43
C PHE A 105 -14.90 -3.84 -1.27
N ASN A 106 -14.81 -2.51 -1.25
CA ASN A 106 -14.19 -1.71 -0.18
C ASN A 106 -12.71 -2.05 0.05
N PHE A 107 -11.97 -2.38 -1.00
CA PHE A 107 -10.54 -2.49 -0.92
C PHE A 107 -9.94 -1.10 -0.68
N THR A 108 -9.21 -0.91 0.41
CA THR A 108 -8.66 0.38 0.84
C THR A 108 -7.13 0.32 0.90
N ILE A 109 -6.46 1.28 0.26
CA ILE A 109 -5.00 1.35 0.20
C ILE A 109 -4.53 2.77 0.55
N VAL A 110 -3.87 2.93 1.69
CA VAL A 110 -3.19 4.18 2.04
C VAL A 110 -1.78 4.09 1.48
N ASP A 111 -1.56 4.66 0.30
CA ASP A 111 -0.38 4.44 -0.55
C ASP A 111 0.54 5.67 -0.65
N ASP A 112 0.92 6.27 0.47
CA ASP A 112 1.94 7.35 0.47
C ASP A 112 3.33 6.83 0.06
N TYR A 113 3.53 5.52 0.12
CA TYR A 113 4.70 4.81 -0.39
C TYR A 113 4.29 3.53 -1.13
N THR A 114 5.27 2.77 -1.63
CA THR A 114 5.05 1.65 -2.54
C THR A 114 4.25 0.51 -1.93
N VAL A 115 3.23 0.06 -2.64
CA VAL A 115 2.51 -1.20 -2.44
C VAL A 115 2.74 -2.08 -3.66
N THR A 116 3.34 -3.25 -3.46
CA THR A 116 3.57 -4.24 -4.52
C THR A 116 2.72 -5.48 -4.26
N ILE A 117 1.92 -5.88 -5.23
CA ILE A 117 1.06 -7.05 -5.18
C ILE A 117 1.42 -7.96 -6.36
N GLY A 118 1.74 -9.21 -6.09
CA GLY A 118 2.15 -10.19 -7.09
C GLY A 118 1.00 -10.72 -7.94
N ASP A 119 1.27 -11.83 -8.64
CA ASP A 119 0.33 -12.47 -9.54
C ASP A 119 -0.67 -13.38 -8.80
N ASN A 120 -1.86 -13.54 -9.39
CA ASN A 120 -2.91 -14.45 -8.88
C ASN A 120 -3.31 -14.15 -7.42
N VAL A 121 -3.38 -12.89 -7.04
CA VAL A 121 -3.75 -12.47 -5.70
C VAL A 121 -5.26 -12.22 -5.63
N LEU A 122 -5.89 -12.77 -4.60
CA LEU A 122 -7.31 -12.60 -4.31
C LEU A 122 -7.50 -11.82 -3.01
N ILE A 123 -8.21 -10.71 -3.09
CA ILE A 123 -8.56 -9.84 -1.97
C ILE A 123 -10.05 -9.92 -1.70
N ALA A 124 -10.44 -10.35 -0.51
CA ALA A 124 -11.84 -10.39 -0.08
C ALA A 124 -12.35 -8.98 0.35
N PRO A 125 -13.65 -8.80 0.65
CA PRO A 125 -14.20 -7.49 1.01
C PRO A 125 -13.57 -6.86 2.25
N ASN A 126 -13.52 -5.52 2.26
CA ASN A 126 -13.09 -4.69 3.41
C ASN A 126 -11.64 -4.94 3.84
N VAL A 127 -10.74 -5.23 2.93
CA VAL A 127 -9.31 -5.33 3.23
C VAL A 127 -8.68 -3.95 3.19
N THR A 128 -7.81 -3.67 4.16
CA THR A 128 -7.05 -2.42 4.25
C THR A 128 -5.55 -2.69 4.23
N LEU A 129 -4.85 -2.04 3.30
CA LEU A 129 -3.39 -1.93 3.28
C LEU A 129 -3.01 -0.51 3.68
N SER A 130 -2.21 -0.35 4.72
CA SER A 130 -1.72 0.97 5.12
C SER A 130 -0.20 0.97 5.15
N VAL A 131 0.45 1.66 4.21
CA VAL A 131 1.91 1.86 4.25
C VAL A 131 2.28 2.96 5.24
N THR A 132 1.32 3.75 5.70
CA THR A 132 1.54 4.98 6.48
C THR A 132 1.06 4.84 7.90
N GLY A 133 1.81 5.44 8.81
CA GLY A 133 1.47 5.63 10.21
C GLY A 133 1.90 7.01 10.71
N HIS A 134 1.46 7.34 11.91
CA HIS A 134 1.87 8.55 12.61
C HIS A 134 2.72 8.21 13.85
N PRO A 135 3.67 9.10 14.21
CA PRO A 135 4.43 8.95 15.46
C PRO A 135 3.53 8.80 16.68
N VAL A 136 3.95 7.96 17.63
CA VAL A 136 3.16 7.76 18.87
C VAL A 136 3.11 9.01 19.72
N HIS A 137 4.17 9.83 19.74
CA HIS A 137 4.19 11.08 20.50
C HIS A 137 3.29 12.14 19.84
N HIS A 138 2.38 12.72 20.63
CA HIS A 138 1.34 13.61 20.10
C HIS A 138 1.88 14.89 19.47
N GLU A 139 2.97 15.45 19.96
CA GLU A 139 3.57 16.69 19.43
C GLU A 139 4.01 16.53 17.97
N LEU A 140 4.62 15.39 17.62
CA LEU A 140 4.99 15.08 16.23
C LEU A 140 3.76 14.95 15.34
N ARG A 141 2.67 14.33 15.83
CA ARG A 141 1.41 14.28 15.09
C ARG A 141 0.75 15.64 14.88
N GLN A 142 0.85 16.53 15.88
CA GLN A 142 0.34 17.91 15.76
C GLN A 142 1.09 18.72 14.70
N ALA A 143 2.38 18.41 14.47
CA ALA A 143 3.14 18.97 13.37
C ALA A 143 2.79 18.38 12.00
N GLY A 144 1.89 17.39 11.93
CA GLY A 144 1.48 16.72 10.70
C GLY A 144 2.46 15.69 10.20
N GLU A 145 3.39 15.24 11.05
CA GLU A 145 4.41 14.27 10.65
C GLU A 145 3.86 12.85 10.54
N MET A 146 4.34 12.15 9.51
CA MET A 146 4.02 10.77 9.17
C MET A 146 5.28 9.98 8.88
N TYR A 147 5.17 8.66 8.88
CA TYR A 147 6.17 7.74 8.34
C TYR A 147 5.50 6.73 7.41
N SER A 148 6.24 6.22 6.43
CA SER A 148 5.74 5.18 5.54
C SER A 148 6.79 4.10 5.30
N PHE A 149 6.31 2.84 5.28
CA PHE A 149 7.11 1.68 4.91
C PHE A 149 6.36 0.84 3.88
N PRO A 150 7.05 0.28 2.87
CA PRO A 150 6.39 -0.41 1.77
C PRO A 150 5.68 -1.68 2.24
N ILE A 151 4.60 -2.05 1.54
CA ILE A 151 3.95 -3.35 1.70
C ILE A 151 4.22 -4.19 0.46
N THR A 152 4.58 -5.46 0.67
CA THR A 152 4.77 -6.42 -0.41
C THR A 152 3.91 -7.65 -0.18
N ILE A 153 3.09 -8.01 -1.17
CA ILE A 153 2.29 -9.22 -1.19
C ILE A 153 2.81 -10.09 -2.35
N GLY A 154 3.22 -11.31 -2.05
CA GLY A 154 3.74 -12.25 -3.03
C GLY A 154 2.66 -12.80 -3.97
N ASN A 155 3.04 -13.82 -4.75
CA ASN A 155 2.15 -14.47 -5.72
C ASN A 155 1.22 -15.49 -5.05
N ASN A 156 0.05 -15.74 -5.65
CA ASN A 156 -0.92 -16.76 -5.21
C ASN A 156 -1.37 -16.56 -3.75
N VAL A 157 -1.56 -15.33 -3.32
CA VAL A 157 -1.99 -15.00 -1.96
C VAL A 157 -3.49 -14.77 -1.94
N TRP A 158 -4.16 -15.34 -0.93
CA TRP A 158 -5.55 -15.03 -0.62
C TRP A 158 -5.65 -14.29 0.72
N ILE A 159 -6.24 -13.11 0.69
CA ILE A 159 -6.50 -12.29 1.88
C ILE A 159 -7.98 -12.29 2.17
N GLY A 160 -8.35 -12.81 3.33
CA GLY A 160 -9.72 -12.90 3.83
C GLY A 160 -10.34 -11.54 4.16
N SER A 161 -11.66 -11.52 4.33
CA SER A 161 -12.41 -10.28 4.60
C SER A 161 -11.99 -9.59 5.91
N ASN A 162 -12.07 -8.26 5.94
CA ASN A 162 -11.77 -7.42 7.11
C ASN A 162 -10.33 -7.58 7.63
N VAL A 163 -9.37 -7.90 6.76
CA VAL A 163 -7.95 -7.95 7.11
C VAL A 163 -7.35 -6.55 7.04
N VAL A 164 -6.50 -6.23 8.01
CA VAL A 164 -5.68 -5.01 8.02
C VAL A 164 -4.20 -5.40 7.98
N ILE A 165 -3.46 -4.79 7.05
CA ILE A 165 -2.01 -4.97 6.91
C ILE A 165 -1.32 -3.65 7.23
N ASN A 166 -0.44 -3.69 8.23
CA ASN A 166 0.28 -2.53 8.75
C ASN A 166 1.50 -2.15 7.89
N PRO A 167 2.08 -0.96 8.09
CA PRO A 167 3.26 -0.51 7.34
C PRO A 167 4.44 -1.48 7.43
N GLY A 168 5.17 -1.64 6.32
CA GLY A 168 6.43 -2.39 6.28
C GLY A 168 6.28 -3.91 6.21
N ILE A 169 5.10 -4.44 5.93
CA ILE A 169 4.83 -5.89 5.97
C ILE A 169 5.10 -6.54 4.61
N THR A 170 5.74 -7.71 4.68
CA THR A 170 5.86 -8.65 3.56
C THR A 170 5.04 -9.90 3.83
N ILE A 171 4.18 -10.29 2.86
CA ILE A 171 3.46 -11.56 2.84
C ILE A 171 4.05 -12.43 1.73
N GLY A 172 4.56 -13.60 2.10
CA GLY A 172 5.17 -14.54 1.18
C GLY A 172 4.19 -15.21 0.22
N ASN A 173 4.73 -15.89 -0.79
CA ASN A 173 3.94 -16.55 -1.83
C ASN A 173 3.08 -17.70 -1.28
N ASN A 174 2.01 -18.04 -2.01
CA ASN A 174 1.14 -19.19 -1.72
C ASN A 174 0.56 -19.15 -0.29
N THR A 175 0.23 -17.98 0.23
CA THR A 175 -0.16 -17.76 1.63
C THR A 175 -1.62 -17.37 1.72
N VAL A 176 -2.29 -17.80 2.78
CA VAL A 176 -3.67 -17.44 3.12
C VAL A 176 -3.68 -16.65 4.41
N ILE A 177 -4.28 -15.46 4.38
CA ILE A 177 -4.56 -14.67 5.57
C ILE A 177 -6.03 -14.80 5.93
N GLY A 178 -6.32 -15.38 7.07
CA GLY A 178 -7.70 -15.59 7.55
C GLY A 178 -8.42 -14.28 7.84
N ALA A 179 -9.74 -14.29 7.64
CA ALA A 179 -10.60 -13.11 7.83
C ALA A 179 -10.49 -12.50 9.23
N GLY A 180 -10.63 -11.17 9.33
CA GLY A 180 -10.55 -10.41 10.58
C GLY A 180 -9.16 -10.30 11.18
N SER A 181 -8.11 -10.62 10.45
CA SER A 181 -6.73 -10.57 10.94
C SER A 181 -6.13 -9.17 10.89
N VAL A 182 -5.21 -8.87 11.84
CA VAL A 182 -4.36 -7.69 11.81
C VAL A 182 -2.90 -8.13 11.68
N VAL A 183 -2.32 -7.90 10.50
CA VAL A 183 -0.96 -8.32 10.16
C VAL A 183 0.02 -7.24 10.61
N THR A 184 0.79 -7.56 11.66
CA THR A 184 1.75 -6.65 12.31
C THR A 184 3.20 -7.11 12.19
N LYS A 185 3.46 -8.23 11.51
CA LYS A 185 4.78 -8.80 11.23
C LYS A 185 4.72 -9.56 9.91
N ASP A 186 5.85 -9.73 9.28
CA ASP A 186 5.98 -10.50 8.05
C ASP A 186 5.42 -11.91 8.20
N ILE A 187 4.80 -12.40 7.14
CA ILE A 187 4.23 -13.74 7.05
C ILE A 187 5.02 -14.53 5.99
N PRO A 188 5.57 -15.70 6.34
CA PRO A 188 6.33 -16.51 5.39
C PRO A 188 5.44 -17.10 4.29
N SER A 189 6.07 -17.68 3.27
CA SER A 189 5.39 -18.37 2.17
C SER A 189 4.79 -19.70 2.63
N ASN A 190 3.78 -20.20 1.89
CA ASN A 190 3.18 -21.52 2.02
C ASN A 190 2.51 -21.78 3.40
N VAL A 191 1.89 -20.77 3.98
CA VAL A 191 1.23 -20.88 5.28
C VAL A 191 -0.21 -20.38 5.26
N VAL A 192 -0.97 -20.83 6.25
CA VAL A 192 -2.22 -20.20 6.70
C VAL A 192 -1.90 -19.43 7.96
N ALA A 193 -2.19 -18.13 7.97
CA ALA A 193 -2.01 -17.25 9.12
C ALA A 193 -3.33 -16.52 9.44
N ALA A 194 -3.61 -16.28 10.71
CA ALA A 194 -4.80 -15.54 11.11
C ALA A 194 -4.67 -14.93 12.53
N GLY A 195 -5.61 -14.07 12.89
CA GLY A 195 -5.81 -13.56 14.24
C GLY A 195 -5.38 -12.10 14.43
N VAL A 196 -5.56 -11.63 15.68
CA VAL A 196 -5.19 -10.27 16.14
C VAL A 196 -4.36 -10.39 17.40
N PRO A 197 -3.03 -10.18 17.30
CA PRO A 197 -2.24 -10.00 16.07
C PRO A 197 -2.14 -11.29 15.24
N CYS A 198 -2.03 -11.16 13.90
CA CYS A 198 -1.92 -12.30 12.98
C CYS A 198 -0.69 -13.15 13.27
N ARG A 199 -0.87 -14.48 13.27
CA ARG A 199 0.20 -15.48 13.47
C ARG A 199 0.01 -16.65 12.51
N VAL A 200 1.11 -17.29 12.13
CA VAL A 200 1.08 -18.56 11.40
C VAL A 200 0.34 -19.61 12.25
N ILE A 201 -0.68 -20.21 11.65
CA ILE A 201 -1.48 -21.29 12.24
C ILE A 201 -0.91 -22.65 11.84
N ARG A 202 -0.59 -22.80 10.55
CA ARG A 202 -0.06 -24.03 9.97
C ARG A 202 0.56 -23.80 8.59
N GLU A 203 1.34 -24.73 8.15
CA GLU A 203 1.77 -24.82 6.75
C GLU A 203 0.64 -25.35 5.85
N ILE A 204 0.68 -24.96 4.58
CA ILE A 204 -0.15 -25.52 3.51
C ILE A 204 0.51 -26.80 3.02
N ASN A 205 -0.26 -27.89 2.85
CA ASN A 205 0.26 -29.20 2.51
C ASN A 205 -0.65 -29.93 1.50
N ASP A 206 -0.33 -31.18 1.16
CA ASP A 206 -1.05 -31.95 0.13
C ASP A 206 -2.52 -32.22 0.47
N ARG A 207 -2.90 -32.25 1.76
CA ARG A 207 -4.32 -32.35 2.15
C ARG A 207 -5.12 -31.16 1.61
N ASP A 208 -4.55 -29.97 1.49
CA ASP A 208 -5.21 -28.77 0.96
C ASP A 208 -5.50 -28.88 -0.55
N LYS A 209 -4.87 -29.83 -1.26
CA LYS A 209 -5.22 -30.17 -2.65
C LYS A 209 -6.39 -31.15 -2.76
N GLU A 210 -6.58 -31.97 -1.73
CA GLU A 210 -7.63 -32.98 -1.71
C GLU A 210 -8.93 -32.46 -1.09
N TYR A 211 -8.84 -31.56 -0.10
CA TYR A 211 -9.99 -31.04 0.64
C TYR A 211 -10.02 -29.52 0.57
N TYR A 212 -11.03 -28.97 -0.06
CA TYR A 212 -11.17 -27.51 -0.20
C TYR A 212 -11.81 -26.83 1.03
N TYR A 213 -12.56 -27.59 1.84
CA TYR A 213 -13.19 -27.06 3.07
C TYR A 213 -13.54 -28.20 4.02
N LYS A 214 -12.98 -28.25 5.23
CA LYS A 214 -13.20 -29.32 6.21
C LYS A 214 -12.97 -30.71 5.59
N ASP A 215 -14.03 -31.53 5.49
CA ASP A 215 -14.00 -32.88 4.93
C ASP A 215 -14.58 -32.96 3.49
N ARG A 216 -14.77 -31.82 2.85
CA ARG A 216 -15.28 -31.74 1.48
C ARG A 216 -14.14 -31.92 0.49
N LYS A 217 -14.17 -33.01 -0.23
CA LYS A 217 -13.18 -33.33 -1.26
C LYS A 217 -13.37 -32.50 -2.52
N VAL A 218 -12.26 -32.22 -3.18
CA VAL A 218 -12.24 -31.60 -4.52
C VAL A 218 -12.80 -32.62 -5.54
N GLU A 219 -13.91 -32.27 -6.17
CA GLU A 219 -14.44 -33.00 -7.34
C GLU A 219 -13.91 -32.33 -8.61
N ARG A 220 -13.18 -33.08 -9.45
CA ARG A 220 -12.52 -32.54 -10.65
C ARG A 220 -13.46 -32.29 -11.84
N SER A 221 -14.73 -32.02 -11.59
CA SER A 221 -15.76 -31.83 -12.65
C SER A 221 -16.18 -30.39 -12.89
N LEU A 222 -15.37 -29.40 -12.47
CA LEU A 222 -15.69 -28.02 -12.79
C LEU A 222 -15.39 -27.73 -14.26
N CYS A 223 -16.40 -27.23 -15.00
CA CYS A 223 -16.22 -26.73 -16.36
C CYS A 223 -15.19 -25.58 -16.34
N HIS A 224 -13.96 -25.87 -16.78
CA HIS A 224 -13.07 -24.83 -17.23
C HIS A 224 -13.55 -24.40 -18.61
N GLN A 225 -14.41 -23.37 -18.67
CA GLN A 225 -14.60 -22.65 -19.93
C GLN A 225 -13.31 -21.88 -20.18
N ALA A 226 -12.62 -22.25 -21.23
CA ALA A 226 -11.42 -21.59 -21.74
C ALA A 226 -11.73 -20.16 -22.21
#